data_ab14f9482ba9961fda76dd2d1ed89d29
#
_entry.id   ab14f9482ba9961fda76dd2d1ed89d29
#
_cell.length_a   1.000
_cell.length_b   1.000
_cell.length_c   1.000
_cell.angle_alpha   90.00
_cell.angle_beta   90.00
_cell.angle_gamma   90.00
#
_symmetry.space_group_name_H-M   'P 1'
#
loop_
_entity.id
_entity.type
_entity.pdbx_description
1 polymer ?
#
loop_
_entity_poly.entity_id
_entity_poly.type
_entity_poly.pdbx_seq_one_letter_code
_entity_poly.pdbx_strand_id
1 'polypeptide(L)'
;TIVNDFLHTPRNGKEITPMKQLKWTAAICSTAILFSSVSMSAFAAPTKMRDISTMDYVREMGLGINLGNTFESCGEWIDKWGDGTPKAYETAWGSPVITEDMIKGYADAGFGTLRVPVAWSNLMGDDYTISDAYLGAVQEVVDWALDYNLHVIVNLHYDGGWLANFPTDKETCMTKYTRIWEQLSDAFQDYGDYLVFESQNEELGWDSLWNRWSSSTDGKAESYALVNEINQKFVDIVRASGGNNAKRHLLISGYGTDIDLTCDPLFQMPQDPANHCAVSVHYYTPSDFAILEEDASWGKVRSTWGTDADIQQLNHYMDMLQTAFVDKGVPVIIGEYGCPKKNKDADSVRLFLSSVCEAAYSRKMCPVMWDVTGLHYDRSACQMYDSVLQENFQKILQTYNDTKIGDINQDSSVTIADVVLLQQHLLQEKSLTAAQAKAADTWRDGVLNGFDVTALRQTVLTFT
;
A
#
# COMPACT_ATOMS: atom_id res chain seq x y z
N THR A 1 27.89 -29.42 13.17
CA THR A 1 28.34 -30.82 13.03
C THR A 1 27.16 -31.75 13.20
N ILE A 2 26.63 -32.29 12.15
CA ILE A 2 26.48 -33.70 11.80
C ILE A 2 25.83 -33.71 10.40
N VAL A 3 26.62 -34.33 9.53
CA VAL A 3 26.47 -34.56 8.12
C VAL A 3 26.07 -36.02 7.92
N ASN A 4 25.32 -36.23 6.80
CA ASN A 4 25.25 -37.48 6.00
C ASN A 4 24.50 -38.70 6.55
N ASP A 5 23.64 -39.18 5.76
CA ASP A 5 23.66 -40.32 4.83
C ASP A 5 22.29 -40.92 4.66
N PHE A 6 21.86 -41.16 3.44
CA PHE A 6 21.44 -42.46 2.92
C PHE A 6 20.93 -42.36 1.46
N LEU A 7 21.86 -42.71 0.57
CA LEU A 7 21.55 -43.31 -0.73
C LEU A 7 21.28 -44.79 -0.56
N HIS A 8 20.21 -45.31 -1.12
CA HIS A 8 20.17 -46.66 -1.77
C HIS A 8 18.86 -46.91 -2.50
N THR A 9 18.96 -47.08 -3.83
CA THR A 9 18.02 -47.82 -4.69
C THR A 9 18.23 -49.31 -4.50
N PRO A 10 17.23 -50.20 -4.80
CA PRO A 10 17.30 -50.83 -6.11
C PRO A 10 15.96 -51.09 -6.84
N ARG A 11 16.13 -51.22 -8.15
CA ARG A 11 15.24 -51.67 -9.19
C ARG A 11 14.46 -52.94 -8.83
N ASN A 12 13.22 -53.06 -9.31
CA ASN A 12 12.72 -54.27 -9.93
C ASN A 12 11.62 -53.98 -10.95
N GLY A 13 11.86 -54.43 -12.19
CA GLY A 13 10.95 -54.34 -13.30
C GLY A 13 9.83 -55.40 -13.23
N LYS A 14 8.70 -55.03 -13.83
CA LYS A 14 7.77 -56.00 -14.43
C LYS A 14 7.20 -55.40 -15.71
N GLU A 15 7.47 -56.12 -16.80
CA GLU A 15 6.83 -55.97 -18.10
C GLU A 15 5.32 -56.17 -17.99
N ILE A 16 4.54 -55.37 -18.68
CA ILE A 16 3.14 -55.63 -19.01
C ILE A 16 2.92 -55.40 -20.49
N THR A 17 2.50 -56.44 -21.14
CA THR A 17 2.15 -56.67 -22.53
C THR A 17 1.01 -55.76 -23.01
N PRO A 18 0.90 -55.43 -24.31
CA PRO A 18 -0.09 -54.48 -24.83
C PRO A 18 -1.44 -55.12 -25.09
N MET A 19 -2.51 -54.49 -24.63
CA MET A 19 -3.88 -54.85 -24.96
C MET A 19 -4.46 -53.98 -26.08
N LYS A 20 -5.15 -54.62 -26.98
CA LYS A 20 -5.70 -54.23 -28.29
C LYS A 20 -6.58 -52.96 -28.24
N GLN A 21 -6.39 -52.15 -29.27
CA GLN A 21 -7.25 -51.05 -29.68
C GLN A 21 -8.70 -51.52 -29.94
N LEU A 22 -9.66 -50.84 -29.35
CA LEU A 22 -11.06 -50.87 -29.78
C LEU A 22 -11.41 -49.50 -30.33
N LYS A 23 -11.66 -49.41 -31.65
CA LYS A 23 -12.08 -48.21 -32.35
C LYS A 23 -13.54 -47.91 -31.98
N TRP A 24 -13.78 -46.76 -31.32
CA TRP A 24 -15.10 -46.14 -31.29
C TRP A 24 -15.03 -44.83 -32.09
N THR A 25 -15.73 -44.82 -33.21
CA THR A 25 -16.02 -43.60 -33.99
C THR A 25 -17.17 -42.87 -33.28
N ALA A 26 -16.86 -41.80 -32.58
CA ALA A 26 -17.85 -40.84 -32.13
C ALA A 26 -17.69 -39.58 -32.97
N ALA A 27 -18.73 -39.25 -33.70
CA ALA A 27 -18.83 -37.97 -34.43
C ALA A 27 -18.98 -36.86 -33.39
N ILE A 28 -17.96 -36.05 -33.27
CA ILE A 28 -17.99 -34.80 -32.45
C ILE A 28 -18.32 -33.67 -33.41
N CYS A 29 -19.54 -33.11 -33.30
CA CYS A 29 -19.86 -31.80 -33.83
C CYS A 29 -19.02 -30.76 -33.09
N SER A 30 -17.99 -30.30 -33.75
CA SER A 30 -17.15 -29.18 -33.27
C SER A 30 -17.90 -27.88 -33.52
N THR A 31 -18.66 -27.43 -32.54
CA THR A 31 -19.00 -26.01 -32.43
C THR A 31 -17.76 -25.30 -31.90
N ALA A 32 -16.98 -24.71 -32.80
CA ALA A 32 -15.91 -23.81 -32.46
C ALA A 32 -16.52 -22.55 -31.85
N ILE A 33 -16.60 -22.50 -30.53
CA ILE A 33 -16.77 -21.24 -29.81
C ILE A 33 -15.42 -20.55 -29.92
N LEU A 34 -15.34 -19.57 -30.82
CA LEU A 34 -14.27 -18.61 -30.86
C LEU A 34 -14.35 -17.80 -29.54
N PHE A 35 -13.63 -18.22 -28.52
CA PHE A 35 -13.20 -17.33 -27.47
C PHE A 35 -12.23 -16.34 -28.15
N SER A 36 -12.75 -15.22 -28.63
CA SER A 36 -11.92 -14.05 -28.79
C SER A 36 -11.46 -13.67 -27.39
N SER A 37 -10.23 -14.03 -27.05
CA SER A 37 -9.49 -13.41 -25.96
C SER A 37 -9.42 -11.92 -26.32
N VAL A 38 -10.38 -11.14 -25.83
CA VAL A 38 -10.22 -9.70 -25.71
C VAL A 38 -9.08 -9.56 -24.71
N SER A 39 -7.89 -9.31 -25.20
CA SER A 39 -6.81 -8.80 -24.36
C SER A 39 -7.40 -7.54 -23.72
N MET A 40 -7.70 -7.61 -22.43
CA MET A 40 -7.91 -6.39 -21.65
C MET A 40 -6.59 -5.65 -21.74
N SER A 41 -6.53 -4.62 -22.57
CA SER A 41 -5.45 -3.66 -22.48
C SER A 41 -5.55 -3.10 -21.07
N ALA A 42 -4.60 -3.44 -20.23
CA ALA A 42 -4.40 -2.72 -18.98
C ALA A 42 -4.22 -1.25 -19.39
N PHE A 43 -5.04 -0.37 -18.87
CA PHE A 43 -4.92 1.06 -19.15
C PHE A 43 -4.04 1.62 -18.04
N ALA A 44 -2.96 2.23 -18.48
CA ALA A 44 -2.04 2.92 -17.58
C ALA A 44 -2.80 3.95 -16.73
N ALA A 45 -2.42 4.02 -15.47
CA ALA A 45 -2.92 5.05 -14.56
C ALA A 45 -2.76 6.46 -15.19
N PRO A 46 -3.60 7.43 -14.82
CA PRO A 46 -3.54 8.77 -15.40
C PRO A 46 -2.13 9.37 -15.23
N THR A 47 -1.55 9.83 -16.31
CA THR A 47 -0.26 10.57 -16.29
C THR A 47 -0.45 12.03 -15.86
N LYS A 48 -1.69 12.49 -15.66
CA LYS A 48 -2.03 13.87 -15.28
C LYS A 48 -2.55 13.93 -13.86
N MET A 49 -2.28 15.05 -13.21
CA MET A 49 -2.89 15.37 -11.92
C MET A 49 -4.36 15.73 -12.13
N ARG A 50 -5.26 14.99 -11.49
CA ARG A 50 -6.69 15.29 -11.45
C ARG A 50 -6.96 16.43 -10.45
N ASP A 51 -8.04 17.14 -10.65
CA ASP A 51 -8.52 18.14 -9.69
C ASP A 51 -9.42 17.47 -8.65
N ILE A 52 -8.80 16.78 -7.71
CA ILE A 52 -9.45 15.99 -6.67
C ILE A 52 -8.94 16.42 -5.30
N SER A 53 -9.82 16.53 -4.30
CA SER A 53 -9.41 16.78 -2.94
C SER A 53 -8.62 15.58 -2.37
N THR A 54 -7.66 15.84 -1.45
CA THR A 54 -6.92 14.73 -0.82
C THR A 54 -7.84 13.83 0.02
N MET A 55 -8.95 14.34 0.55
CA MET A 55 -9.95 13.52 1.23
C MET A 55 -10.62 12.53 0.29
N ASP A 56 -11.05 12.97 -0.89
CA ASP A 56 -11.64 12.08 -1.89
C ASP A 56 -10.59 11.13 -2.46
N TYR A 57 -9.38 11.63 -2.68
CA TYR A 57 -8.25 10.84 -3.13
C TYR A 57 -7.93 9.68 -2.18
N VAL A 58 -7.77 9.95 -0.87
CA VAL A 58 -7.51 8.89 0.14
C VAL A 58 -8.66 7.90 0.20
N ARG A 59 -9.89 8.35 -0.04
CA ARG A 59 -11.05 7.44 -0.15
C ARG A 59 -10.96 6.53 -1.38
N GLU A 60 -10.47 7.02 -2.51
CA GLU A 60 -10.27 6.23 -3.73
C GLU A 60 -9.15 5.20 -3.58
N MET A 61 -8.15 5.47 -2.74
CA MET A 61 -7.05 4.52 -2.46
C MET A 61 -7.55 3.16 -1.94
N GLY A 62 -8.73 3.11 -1.36
CA GLY A 62 -9.34 1.87 -0.88
C GLY A 62 -8.55 1.23 0.26
N LEU A 63 -8.24 -0.05 0.14
CA LEU A 63 -7.38 -0.79 1.05
C LEU A 63 -6.01 -0.97 0.44
N GLY A 64 -4.95 -0.88 1.26
CA GLY A 64 -3.59 -1.04 0.78
C GLY A 64 -2.88 -2.26 1.35
N ILE A 65 -1.74 -2.58 0.71
CA ILE A 65 -0.78 -3.57 1.17
C ILE A 65 0.64 -3.02 1.02
N ASN A 66 1.54 -3.38 1.92
CA ASN A 66 2.94 -3.04 1.84
C ASN A 66 3.73 -4.11 1.07
N LEU A 67 4.69 -3.69 0.24
CA LEU A 67 5.71 -4.54 -0.36
C LEU A 67 6.92 -4.62 0.59
N GLY A 68 6.70 -5.13 1.81
CA GLY A 68 7.71 -5.13 2.87
C GLY A 68 8.83 -6.14 2.67
N ASN A 69 9.98 -5.88 3.30
CA ASN A 69 11.22 -6.65 3.21
C ASN A 69 11.75 -6.79 1.78
N THR A 70 11.65 -5.71 1.01
CA THR A 70 12.03 -5.69 -0.41
C THR A 70 13.05 -4.59 -0.66
N PHE A 71 12.63 -3.39 -1.08
CA PHE A 71 13.56 -2.29 -1.36
C PHE A 71 14.04 -1.54 -0.11
N GLU A 72 13.45 -1.74 1.05
CA GLU A 72 13.97 -1.24 2.33
C GLU A 72 15.00 -2.18 2.96
N SER A 73 15.24 -3.36 2.38
CA SER A 73 16.31 -4.25 2.83
C SER A 73 17.65 -3.56 2.66
N CYS A 74 18.37 -3.39 3.76
CA CYS A 74 19.66 -2.68 3.78
C CYS A 74 20.60 -3.30 4.81
N GLY A 75 21.87 -2.96 4.71
CA GLY A 75 22.92 -3.38 5.64
C GLY A 75 24.26 -3.64 4.96
N GLU A 76 25.36 -3.29 5.65
CA GLU A 76 26.74 -3.45 5.15
C GLU A 76 27.07 -4.86 4.63
N TRP A 77 26.41 -5.89 5.14
CA TRP A 77 26.62 -7.26 4.69
C TRP A 77 26.08 -7.48 3.27
N ILE A 78 25.03 -6.74 2.85
CA ILE A 78 24.51 -6.80 1.48
C ILE A 78 25.53 -6.17 0.53
N ASP A 79 26.09 -4.99 0.91
CA ASP A 79 27.14 -4.32 0.15
C ASP A 79 28.39 -5.22 -0.01
N LYS A 80 28.73 -5.96 1.03
CA LYS A 80 29.92 -6.77 1.08
C LYS A 80 29.79 -8.13 0.38
N TRP A 81 28.61 -8.76 0.46
CA TRP A 81 28.38 -10.14 0.01
C TRP A 81 27.43 -10.24 -1.18
N GLY A 82 26.70 -9.16 -1.49
CA GLY A 82 25.84 -9.06 -2.66
C GLY A 82 26.66 -8.93 -3.96
N ASP A 83 25.95 -9.00 -5.07
CA ASP A 83 26.53 -8.86 -6.41
C ASP A 83 26.59 -7.40 -6.92
N GLY A 84 26.20 -6.44 -6.08
CA GLY A 84 26.16 -5.01 -6.42
C GLY A 84 24.99 -4.63 -7.32
N THR A 85 23.97 -5.46 -7.39
CA THR A 85 22.74 -5.18 -8.15
C THR A 85 21.56 -4.87 -7.23
N PRO A 86 20.51 -4.18 -7.71
CA PRO A 86 19.27 -3.98 -6.95
C PRO A 86 18.67 -5.28 -6.40
N LYS A 87 18.78 -6.39 -7.14
CA LYS A 87 18.26 -7.71 -6.72
C LYS A 87 18.91 -8.25 -5.45
N ALA A 88 20.17 -7.89 -5.18
CA ALA A 88 20.84 -8.30 -3.95
C ALA A 88 20.15 -7.72 -2.72
N TYR A 89 19.67 -6.47 -2.81
CA TYR A 89 18.91 -5.82 -1.74
C TYR A 89 17.48 -6.33 -1.69
N GLU A 90 16.81 -6.37 -2.82
CA GLU A 90 15.42 -6.84 -2.98
C GLU A 90 15.20 -8.21 -2.30
N THR A 91 16.18 -9.11 -2.37
CA THR A 91 16.07 -10.47 -1.84
C THR A 91 16.73 -10.67 -0.48
N ALA A 92 17.45 -9.68 0.04
CA ALA A 92 18.29 -9.82 1.23
C ALA A 92 17.52 -10.21 2.50
N TRP A 93 16.31 -9.70 2.67
CA TRP A 93 15.46 -10.00 3.84
C TRP A 93 14.40 -11.08 3.54
N GLY A 94 14.66 -11.93 2.53
CA GLY A 94 13.86 -13.12 2.25
C GLY A 94 12.71 -12.90 1.26
N SER A 95 12.63 -11.75 0.62
CA SER A 95 11.71 -11.56 -0.52
C SER A 95 12.20 -12.35 -1.74
N PRO A 96 11.30 -12.86 -2.58
CA PRO A 96 11.65 -13.23 -3.94
C PRO A 96 11.92 -11.96 -4.77
N VAL A 97 12.57 -12.09 -5.90
CA VAL A 97 12.61 -11.01 -6.90
C VAL A 97 11.19 -10.66 -7.30
N ILE A 98 10.85 -9.38 -7.25
CA ILE A 98 9.50 -8.92 -7.57
C ILE A 98 9.23 -9.08 -9.07
N THR A 99 8.02 -9.45 -9.40
CA THR A 99 7.56 -9.63 -10.77
C THR A 99 6.25 -8.89 -11.01
N GLU A 100 5.97 -8.57 -12.25
CA GLU A 100 4.71 -7.96 -12.66
C GLU A 100 3.49 -8.77 -12.22
N ASP A 101 3.56 -10.12 -12.30
CA ASP A 101 2.48 -11.00 -11.86
C ASP A 101 2.16 -10.86 -10.35
N MET A 102 3.19 -10.61 -9.52
CA MET A 102 2.97 -10.36 -8.07
C MET A 102 2.20 -9.06 -7.87
N ILE A 103 2.58 -8.01 -8.57
CA ILE A 103 1.92 -6.70 -8.49
C ILE A 103 0.49 -6.78 -9.01
N LYS A 104 0.28 -7.46 -10.15
CA LYS A 104 -1.05 -7.77 -10.66
C LYS A 104 -1.89 -8.53 -9.63
N GLY A 105 -1.29 -9.50 -8.96
CA GLY A 105 -1.95 -10.31 -7.95
C GLY A 105 -2.45 -9.50 -6.75
N TYR A 106 -1.78 -8.42 -6.36
CA TYR A 106 -2.31 -7.50 -5.33
C TYR A 106 -3.59 -6.80 -5.81
N ALA A 107 -3.62 -6.32 -7.05
CA ALA A 107 -4.83 -5.74 -7.64
C ALA A 107 -5.97 -6.77 -7.74
N ASP A 108 -5.68 -7.99 -8.22
CA ASP A 108 -6.65 -9.10 -8.31
C ASP A 108 -7.18 -9.52 -6.93
N ALA A 109 -6.40 -9.40 -5.86
CA ALA A 109 -6.84 -9.64 -4.49
C ALA A 109 -7.79 -8.55 -3.95
N GLY A 110 -7.92 -7.42 -4.65
CA GLY A 110 -8.83 -6.33 -4.31
C GLY A 110 -8.18 -5.18 -3.55
N PHE A 111 -6.84 -5.13 -3.47
CA PHE A 111 -6.14 -3.95 -2.96
C PHE A 111 -6.21 -2.83 -3.99
N GLY A 112 -6.42 -1.61 -3.51
CA GLY A 112 -6.41 -0.39 -4.31
C GLY A 112 -5.10 0.40 -4.19
N THR A 113 -4.25 0.04 -3.22
CA THR A 113 -3.01 0.76 -2.91
C THR A 113 -1.86 -0.19 -2.62
N LEU A 114 -0.69 0.11 -3.20
CA LEU A 114 0.59 -0.51 -2.91
C LEU A 114 1.52 0.50 -2.24
N ARG A 115 1.99 0.24 -1.02
CA ARG A 115 3.08 1.00 -0.41
C ARG A 115 4.39 0.28 -0.68
N VAL A 116 5.35 1.01 -1.22
CA VAL A 116 6.69 0.53 -1.59
C VAL A 116 7.71 1.18 -0.66
N PRO A 117 8.07 0.51 0.44
CA PRO A 117 9.15 0.96 1.33
C PRO A 117 10.50 0.92 0.61
N VAL A 118 11.31 1.99 0.74
CA VAL A 118 12.61 2.07 0.03
C VAL A 118 13.71 2.64 0.91
N ALA A 119 14.85 1.95 0.97
CA ALA A 119 16.11 2.43 1.52
C ALA A 119 16.96 3.04 0.38
N TRP A 120 16.86 4.35 0.20
CA TRP A 120 17.48 5.04 -0.93
C TRP A 120 19.00 5.13 -0.86
N SER A 121 19.61 4.84 0.33
CA SER A 121 21.07 4.77 0.48
C SER A 121 21.69 3.53 -0.16
N ASN A 122 20.90 2.55 -0.56
CA ASN A 122 21.39 1.36 -1.24
C ASN A 122 22.02 1.74 -2.59
N LEU A 123 23.25 1.30 -2.82
CA LEU A 123 24.04 1.64 -4.02
C LEU A 123 24.19 3.16 -4.25
N MET A 124 24.05 3.98 -3.22
CA MET A 124 24.17 5.44 -3.29
C MET A 124 25.64 5.87 -3.38
N GLY A 125 25.92 6.89 -4.17
CA GLY A 125 27.25 7.52 -4.22
C GLY A 125 27.58 8.36 -2.99
N ASP A 126 28.86 8.69 -2.80
CA ASP A 126 29.35 9.50 -1.67
C ASP A 126 28.78 10.93 -1.68
N ASP A 127 28.32 11.42 -2.82
CA ASP A 127 27.66 12.72 -3.02
C ASP A 127 26.13 12.65 -2.86
N TYR A 128 25.62 11.56 -2.31
CA TYR A 128 24.22 11.24 -2.18
C TYR A 128 23.46 11.10 -3.51
N THR A 129 24.16 10.76 -4.59
CA THR A 129 23.52 10.40 -5.87
C THR A 129 22.93 9.01 -5.76
N ILE A 130 21.60 8.90 -5.96
CA ILE A 130 20.90 7.63 -6.01
C ILE A 130 21.36 6.87 -7.26
N SER A 131 21.63 5.57 -7.13
CA SER A 131 22.00 4.72 -8.26
C SER A 131 20.87 4.66 -9.30
N ASP A 132 21.16 4.95 -10.57
CA ASP A 132 20.20 4.84 -11.67
C ASP A 132 19.60 3.43 -11.76
N ALA A 133 20.41 2.41 -11.48
CA ALA A 133 19.95 1.02 -11.48
C ALA A 133 18.95 0.74 -10.36
N TYR A 134 19.20 1.31 -9.16
CA TYR A 134 18.31 1.12 -8.01
C TYR A 134 17.00 1.90 -8.18
N LEU A 135 17.10 3.17 -8.60
CA LEU A 135 15.94 4.00 -8.92
C LEU A 135 15.09 3.34 -10.03
N GLY A 136 15.73 2.86 -11.10
CA GLY A 136 15.04 2.18 -12.20
C GLY A 136 14.31 0.90 -11.76
N ALA A 137 14.87 0.13 -10.82
CA ALA A 137 14.20 -1.05 -10.28
C ALA A 137 12.94 -0.69 -9.48
N VAL A 138 12.98 0.40 -8.70
CA VAL A 138 11.80 0.92 -8.00
C VAL A 138 10.77 1.47 -8.98
N GLN A 139 11.21 2.23 -10.00
CA GLN A 139 10.32 2.76 -11.04
C GLN A 139 9.60 1.64 -11.78
N GLU A 140 10.27 0.54 -12.11
CA GLU A 140 9.66 -0.61 -12.78
C GLU A 140 8.48 -1.18 -11.97
N VAL A 141 8.63 -1.34 -10.65
CA VAL A 141 7.55 -1.80 -9.76
C VAL A 141 6.42 -0.77 -9.66
N VAL A 142 6.76 0.51 -9.60
CA VAL A 142 5.78 1.60 -9.61
C VAL A 142 4.97 1.57 -10.91
N ASP A 143 5.64 1.42 -12.06
CA ASP A 143 5.00 1.38 -13.37
C ASP A 143 4.03 0.19 -13.47
N TRP A 144 4.43 -1.02 -13.06
CA TRP A 144 3.53 -2.17 -13.01
C TRP A 144 2.30 -1.92 -12.12
N ALA A 145 2.51 -1.32 -10.94
CA ALA A 145 1.40 -1.02 -10.05
C ALA A 145 0.40 -0.01 -10.68
N LEU A 146 0.92 1.02 -11.32
CA LEU A 146 0.11 2.00 -12.06
C LEU A 146 -0.64 1.38 -13.25
N ASP A 147 -0.01 0.45 -13.97
CA ASP A 147 -0.64 -0.27 -15.09
C ASP A 147 -1.84 -1.12 -14.63
N TYR A 148 -1.82 -1.59 -13.38
CA TYR A 148 -2.97 -2.28 -12.75
C TYR A 148 -3.87 -1.35 -11.94
N ASN A 149 -3.78 -0.03 -12.13
CA ASN A 149 -4.59 0.98 -11.45
C ASN A 149 -4.48 0.97 -9.92
N LEU A 150 -3.34 0.55 -9.38
CA LEU A 150 -3.04 0.71 -7.97
C LEU A 150 -2.56 2.15 -7.71
N HIS A 151 -3.02 2.76 -6.63
CA HIS A 151 -2.35 3.91 -6.05
C HIS A 151 -1.03 3.45 -5.45
N VAL A 152 0.03 4.22 -5.62
CA VAL A 152 1.35 3.84 -5.14
C VAL A 152 1.86 4.86 -4.13
N ILE A 153 2.32 4.39 -2.97
CA ILE A 153 3.03 5.22 -1.99
C ILE A 153 4.50 4.83 -2.04
N VAL A 154 5.37 5.77 -2.38
CA VAL A 154 6.83 5.60 -2.30
C VAL A 154 7.35 6.48 -1.17
N ASN A 155 8.19 5.92 -0.30
CA ASN A 155 8.71 6.63 0.86
C ASN A 155 10.25 6.60 0.96
N LEU A 156 10.76 7.30 1.95
CA LEU A 156 12.05 7.07 2.56
C LEU A 156 11.84 6.22 3.80
N HIS A 157 12.15 4.91 3.71
CA HIS A 157 11.92 3.95 4.79
C HIS A 157 13.15 3.86 5.72
N TYR A 158 13.28 2.77 6.49
CA TYR A 158 14.51 2.51 7.22
C TYR A 158 15.68 2.45 6.21
N ASP A 159 16.63 3.33 6.38
CA ASP A 159 17.69 3.58 5.40
C ASP A 159 19.08 3.52 6.09
N GLY A 160 19.32 2.43 6.82
CA GLY A 160 20.58 2.25 7.56
C GLY A 160 20.69 3.10 8.82
N GLY A 161 19.60 3.73 9.29
CA GLY A 161 19.53 4.43 10.56
C GLY A 161 20.15 5.85 10.58
N TRP A 162 20.55 6.42 9.43
CA TRP A 162 21.15 7.76 9.39
C TRP A 162 20.18 8.87 9.82
N LEU A 163 18.88 8.68 9.62
CA LEU A 163 17.83 9.63 10.06
C LEU A 163 17.85 9.85 11.57
N ALA A 164 18.25 8.85 12.35
CA ALA A 164 18.37 8.99 13.80
C ALA A 164 19.48 9.97 14.23
N ASN A 165 20.34 10.40 13.33
CA ASN A 165 21.39 11.39 13.61
C ASN A 165 20.91 12.84 13.47
N PHE A 166 19.69 13.08 13.02
CA PHE A 166 19.16 14.45 12.88
C PHE A 166 19.34 15.34 14.14
N PRO A 167 19.14 14.84 15.36
CA PRO A 167 19.35 15.68 16.55
C PRO A 167 20.81 16.06 16.81
N THR A 168 21.78 15.30 16.31
CA THR A 168 23.22 15.47 16.58
C THR A 168 24.00 15.99 15.39
N ASP A 169 23.54 15.73 14.16
CA ASP A 169 24.17 16.18 12.91
C ASP A 169 23.09 16.58 11.88
N LYS A 170 22.33 17.60 12.25
CA LYS A 170 21.21 18.07 11.44
C LYS A 170 21.63 18.53 10.03
N GLU A 171 22.78 19.17 9.89
CA GLU A 171 23.24 19.72 8.61
C GLU A 171 23.50 18.62 7.59
N THR A 172 24.27 17.60 7.97
CA THR A 172 24.55 16.44 7.11
C THR A 172 23.28 15.68 6.77
N CYS A 173 22.45 15.38 7.77
CA CYS A 173 21.18 14.66 7.57
C CYS A 173 20.23 15.44 6.66
N MET A 174 20.09 16.77 6.85
CA MET A 174 19.22 17.60 6.02
C MET A 174 19.75 17.71 4.59
N THR A 175 21.07 17.74 4.40
CA THR A 175 21.70 17.71 3.08
C THR A 175 21.37 16.43 2.34
N LYS A 176 21.57 15.27 2.98
CA LYS A 176 21.24 13.97 2.40
C LYS A 176 19.74 13.84 2.10
N TYR A 177 18.89 14.22 3.05
CA TYR A 177 17.44 14.22 2.90
C TYR A 177 16.98 15.08 1.71
N THR A 178 17.54 16.28 1.59
CA THR A 178 17.26 17.18 0.47
C THR A 178 17.67 16.56 -0.86
N ARG A 179 18.88 16.00 -0.95
CA ARG A 179 19.38 15.35 -2.18
C ARG A 179 18.52 14.15 -2.61
N ILE A 180 18.06 13.34 -1.65
CA ILE A 180 17.16 12.24 -1.96
C ILE A 180 15.87 12.77 -2.57
N TRP A 181 15.16 13.68 -1.90
CA TRP A 181 13.87 14.16 -2.36
C TRP A 181 13.92 15.03 -3.63
N GLU A 182 15.02 15.75 -3.88
CA GLU A 182 15.25 16.44 -5.16
C GLU A 182 15.31 15.43 -6.31
N GLN A 183 16.09 14.35 -6.16
CA GLN A 183 16.24 13.31 -7.20
C GLN A 183 14.95 12.54 -7.44
N LEU A 184 14.22 12.18 -6.38
CA LEU A 184 12.93 11.52 -6.51
C LEU A 184 11.88 12.43 -7.15
N SER A 185 11.88 13.71 -6.78
CA SER A 185 10.97 14.68 -7.38
C SER A 185 11.23 14.88 -8.86
N ASP A 186 12.49 14.86 -9.31
CA ASP A 186 12.86 14.93 -10.71
C ASP A 186 12.48 13.65 -11.48
N ALA A 187 12.84 12.48 -10.91
CA ALA A 187 12.61 11.18 -11.55
C ALA A 187 11.13 10.85 -11.76
N PHE A 188 10.26 11.32 -10.88
CA PHE A 188 8.83 11.04 -10.91
C PHE A 188 7.96 12.26 -11.26
N GLN A 189 8.53 13.35 -11.77
CA GLN A 189 7.80 14.61 -12.01
C GLN A 189 6.61 14.47 -12.98
N ASP A 190 6.71 13.57 -13.94
CA ASP A 190 5.70 13.34 -14.98
C ASP A 190 4.64 12.28 -14.60
N TYR A 191 4.82 11.61 -13.46
CA TYR A 191 3.85 10.64 -12.94
C TYR A 191 2.58 11.36 -12.44
N GLY A 192 1.42 10.77 -12.71
CA GLY A 192 0.13 11.32 -12.29
C GLY A 192 -0.14 11.23 -10.79
N ASP A 193 -1.36 11.55 -10.41
CA ASP A 193 -1.80 11.59 -9.01
C ASP A 193 -1.94 10.20 -8.34
N TYR A 194 -1.90 9.10 -9.10
CA TYR A 194 -1.85 7.76 -8.53
C TYR A 194 -0.53 7.46 -7.79
N LEU A 195 0.51 8.29 -7.96
CA LEU A 195 1.75 8.21 -7.19
C LEU A 195 1.78 9.26 -6.09
N VAL A 196 1.94 8.82 -4.85
CA VAL A 196 2.08 9.62 -3.62
C VAL A 196 3.50 9.48 -3.09
N PHE A 197 4.07 10.57 -2.60
CA PHE A 197 5.31 10.55 -1.85
C PHE A 197 5.02 10.63 -0.35
N GLU A 198 5.66 9.77 0.44
CA GLU A 198 5.63 9.79 1.90
C GLU A 198 6.97 10.26 2.46
N SER A 199 6.95 11.29 3.29
CA SER A 199 8.14 12.05 3.71
C SER A 199 9.24 11.19 4.34
N GLN A 200 8.86 10.23 5.15
CA GLN A 200 9.72 9.25 5.83
C GLN A 200 8.87 8.18 6.52
N ASN A 201 9.53 7.14 7.02
CA ASN A 201 8.93 6.12 7.87
C ASN A 201 8.96 6.53 9.36
N GLU A 202 9.21 5.60 10.26
CA GLU A 202 9.19 5.74 11.74
C GLU A 202 10.48 6.35 12.34
N GLU A 203 11.50 6.59 11.54
CA GLU A 203 12.93 6.62 11.87
C GLU A 203 13.41 7.73 12.82
N LEU A 204 12.61 8.76 13.06
CA LEU A 204 13.05 9.90 13.88
C LEU A 204 12.75 9.73 15.38
N GLY A 205 12.24 8.53 15.81
CA GLY A 205 11.48 8.54 17.02
C GLY A 205 12.10 7.97 18.28
N TRP A 206 12.62 6.76 18.24
CA TRP A 206 12.62 5.99 19.48
C TRP A 206 13.82 6.27 20.40
N ASP A 207 15.01 6.39 19.88
CA ASP A 207 16.21 6.54 20.72
C ASP A 207 16.87 7.92 20.63
N SER A 208 16.52 8.68 19.58
CA SER A 208 17.21 9.95 19.26
C SER A 208 16.38 11.18 19.64
N LEU A 209 15.06 11.05 19.73
CA LEU A 209 14.12 12.11 20.07
C LEU A 209 13.35 11.77 21.34
N TRP A 210 12.68 12.77 21.86
CA TRP A 210 11.72 12.55 22.94
C TRP A 210 10.60 11.59 22.46
N ASN A 211 10.20 10.67 23.33
CA ASN A 211 9.13 9.72 23.04
C ASN A 211 8.29 9.45 24.30
N ARG A 212 7.21 8.65 24.19
CA ARG A 212 6.29 8.34 25.29
C ARG A 212 6.95 7.64 26.49
N TRP A 213 8.12 7.06 26.31
CA TRP A 213 8.88 6.38 27.37
C TRP A 213 9.92 7.29 28.02
N SER A 214 10.05 8.54 27.56
CA SER A 214 10.93 9.53 28.16
C SER A 214 10.50 9.83 29.59
N SER A 215 11.45 9.92 30.50
CA SER A 215 11.19 10.12 31.94
C SER A 215 10.72 11.54 32.31
N SER A 216 10.90 12.50 31.41
CA SER A 216 10.50 13.91 31.57
C SER A 216 9.98 14.47 30.26
N THR A 217 9.51 15.70 30.28
CA THR A 217 9.14 16.47 29.07
C THR A 217 10.30 17.27 28.48
N ASP A 218 11.51 17.13 29.01
CA ASP A 218 12.68 17.83 28.52
C ASP A 218 12.99 17.40 27.08
N GLY A 219 13.22 18.36 26.19
CA GLY A 219 13.47 18.10 24.78
C GLY A 219 12.22 17.74 23.96
N LYS A 220 11.01 17.67 24.58
CA LYS A 220 9.80 17.34 23.83
C LYS A 220 9.47 18.37 22.75
N ALA A 221 9.46 19.64 23.08
CA ALA A 221 9.14 20.71 22.15
C ALA A 221 10.15 20.81 21.02
N GLU A 222 11.44 20.66 21.32
CA GLU A 222 12.54 20.66 20.35
C GLU A 222 12.44 19.49 19.38
N SER A 223 12.08 18.30 19.88
CA SER A 223 11.89 17.11 19.08
C SER A 223 10.72 17.26 18.10
N TYR A 224 9.58 17.79 18.54
CA TYR A 224 8.46 18.09 17.66
C TYR A 224 8.79 19.18 16.63
N ALA A 225 9.52 20.24 17.04
CA ALA A 225 9.94 21.28 16.14
C ALA A 225 10.84 20.72 15.02
N LEU A 226 11.73 19.79 15.34
CA LEU A 226 12.59 19.13 14.35
C LEU A 226 11.78 18.28 13.37
N VAL A 227 10.84 17.45 13.83
CA VAL A 227 9.98 16.63 12.96
C VAL A 227 9.13 17.53 12.05
N ASN A 228 8.53 18.58 12.60
CA ASN A 228 7.75 19.54 11.82
C ASN A 228 8.61 20.24 10.75
N GLU A 229 9.85 20.60 11.07
CA GLU A 229 10.80 21.21 10.14
C GLU A 229 11.17 20.25 8.98
N ILE A 230 11.42 18.97 9.28
CA ILE A 230 11.75 17.97 8.25
C ILE A 230 10.55 17.78 7.31
N ASN A 231 9.34 17.65 7.86
CA ASN A 231 8.13 17.52 7.08
C ASN A 231 7.85 18.76 6.22
N GLN A 232 8.11 19.97 6.74
CA GLN A 232 8.01 21.21 5.94
C GLN A 232 9.03 21.22 4.81
N LYS A 233 10.28 20.83 5.10
CA LYS A 233 11.34 20.75 4.08
C LYS A 233 10.98 19.79 2.96
N PHE A 234 10.37 18.65 3.27
CA PHE A 234 9.87 17.72 2.27
C PHE A 234 8.86 18.37 1.32
N VAL A 235 7.83 19.03 1.87
CA VAL A 235 6.83 19.74 1.07
C VAL A 235 7.48 20.80 0.19
N ASP A 236 8.37 21.60 0.76
CA ASP A 236 9.05 22.68 0.04
C ASP A 236 9.85 22.15 -1.16
N ILE A 237 10.60 21.05 -0.99
CA ILE A 237 11.38 20.42 -2.06
C ILE A 237 10.45 19.94 -3.19
N VAL A 238 9.43 19.14 -2.82
CA VAL A 238 8.54 18.53 -3.82
C VAL A 238 7.78 19.64 -4.57
N ARG A 239 7.26 20.65 -3.89
CA ARG A 239 6.54 21.75 -4.55
C ARG A 239 7.44 22.61 -5.46
N ALA A 240 8.68 22.84 -5.05
CA ALA A 240 9.66 23.62 -5.82
C ALA A 240 10.08 22.93 -7.12
N SER A 241 10.02 21.61 -7.21
CA SER A 241 10.38 20.87 -8.43
C SER A 241 9.40 21.10 -9.59
N GLY A 242 8.19 21.57 -9.31
CA GLY A 242 7.21 21.93 -10.34
C GLY A 242 6.55 20.72 -11.03
N GLY A 243 6.09 20.89 -12.27
CA GLY A 243 5.40 19.83 -12.99
C GLY A 243 4.18 19.29 -12.23
N ASN A 244 3.96 17.96 -12.27
CA ASN A 244 2.91 17.30 -11.51
C ASN A 244 3.14 17.40 -9.99
N ASN A 245 4.38 17.57 -9.56
CA ASN A 245 4.72 17.68 -8.13
C ASN A 245 4.15 18.95 -7.48
N ALA A 246 3.87 20.00 -8.27
CA ALA A 246 3.21 21.20 -7.76
C ALA A 246 1.83 20.90 -7.14
N LYS A 247 1.18 19.78 -7.52
CA LYS A 247 -0.14 19.36 -7.04
C LYS A 247 -0.19 17.91 -6.53
N ARG A 248 0.92 17.18 -6.54
CA ARG A 248 0.98 15.78 -6.06
C ARG A 248 0.45 15.68 -4.64
N HIS A 249 -0.33 14.64 -4.35
CA HIS A 249 -0.70 14.31 -2.99
C HIS A 249 0.54 13.86 -2.22
N LEU A 250 0.73 14.39 -1.02
CA LEU A 250 1.87 14.12 -0.16
C LEU A 250 1.40 13.49 1.14
N LEU A 251 2.13 12.48 1.60
CA LEU A 251 1.87 11.80 2.85
C LEU A 251 2.93 12.24 3.87
N ILE A 252 2.47 12.89 4.92
CA ILE A 252 3.31 13.48 5.96
C ILE A 252 3.41 12.48 7.10
N SER A 253 4.62 12.02 7.37
CA SER A 253 4.87 11.11 8.49
C SER A 253 4.52 11.80 9.81
N GLY A 254 3.65 11.16 10.58
CA GLY A 254 3.37 11.55 11.95
C GLY A 254 4.62 11.45 12.84
N TYR A 255 4.55 11.94 14.05
CA TYR A 255 5.68 11.85 14.97
C TYR A 255 5.96 10.39 15.33
N GLY A 256 7.03 9.81 14.77
CA GLY A 256 7.34 8.38 14.85
C GLY A 256 6.20 7.48 14.36
N THR A 257 5.32 7.99 13.52
CA THR A 257 4.06 7.37 13.07
C THR A 257 3.15 6.85 14.20
N ASP A 258 3.46 7.22 15.43
CA ASP A 258 2.71 6.85 16.63
C ASP A 258 1.46 7.73 16.76
N ILE A 259 0.30 7.12 16.97
CA ILE A 259 -0.99 7.83 16.98
C ILE A 259 -1.08 8.84 18.15
N ASP A 260 -0.69 8.45 19.38
CA ASP A 260 -0.75 9.35 20.52
C ASP A 260 0.18 10.55 20.33
N LEU A 261 1.39 10.30 19.81
CA LEU A 261 2.39 11.36 19.58
C LEU A 261 1.98 12.25 18.41
N THR A 262 1.38 11.68 17.37
CA THR A 262 0.92 12.44 16.20
C THR A 262 -0.33 13.28 16.53
N CYS A 263 -1.18 12.82 17.44
CA CYS A 263 -2.34 13.60 17.92
C CYS A 263 -1.97 14.67 18.96
N ASP A 264 -0.71 14.74 19.42
CA ASP A 264 -0.25 15.81 20.34
C ASP A 264 -0.29 17.16 19.64
N PRO A 265 -0.76 18.26 20.31
CA PRO A 265 -0.83 19.59 19.71
C PRO A 265 0.51 20.18 19.22
N LEU A 266 1.64 19.62 19.64
CA LEU A 266 2.96 20.04 19.15
C LEU A 266 3.27 19.53 17.74
N PHE A 267 2.63 18.42 17.31
CA PHE A 267 2.69 17.98 15.91
C PHE A 267 1.87 18.94 15.04
N GLN A 268 2.47 19.42 13.97
CA GLN A 268 1.83 20.36 13.05
C GLN A 268 1.99 19.87 11.62
N MET A 269 0.88 19.86 10.88
CA MET A 269 0.94 19.64 9.44
C MET A 269 1.71 20.78 8.76
N PRO A 270 2.55 20.47 7.76
CA PRO A 270 3.29 21.49 7.04
C PRO A 270 2.34 22.42 6.26
N GLN A 271 2.82 23.63 6.01
CA GLN A 271 2.15 24.55 5.09
C GLN A 271 2.34 24.05 3.66
N ASP A 272 1.25 23.80 2.98
CA ASP A 272 1.25 23.35 1.59
C ASP A 272 0.39 24.25 0.72
N PRO A 273 0.95 24.97 -0.27
CA PRO A 273 0.19 25.84 -1.16
C PRO A 273 -0.83 25.09 -2.02
N ALA A 274 -0.62 23.77 -2.26
CA ALA A 274 -1.57 22.94 -2.99
C ALA A 274 -2.70 22.41 -2.10
N ASN A 275 -2.55 22.43 -0.77
CA ASN A 275 -3.46 21.82 0.20
C ASN A 275 -3.70 20.33 -0.09
N HIS A 276 -2.66 19.59 -0.48
CA HIS A 276 -2.69 18.18 -0.87
C HIS A 276 -1.86 17.29 0.05
N CYS A 277 -1.92 17.54 1.38
CA CYS A 277 -1.25 16.71 2.37
C CYS A 277 -2.23 15.81 3.12
N ALA A 278 -1.84 14.56 3.33
CA ALA A 278 -2.43 13.60 4.26
C ALA A 278 -1.41 13.27 5.37
N VAL A 279 -1.86 12.74 6.51
CA VAL A 279 -0.96 12.29 7.59
C VAL A 279 -0.85 10.78 7.61
N SER A 280 0.37 10.26 7.81
CA SER A 280 0.69 8.84 7.97
C SER A 280 0.86 8.51 9.45
N VAL A 281 0.21 7.42 9.89
CA VAL A 281 0.42 6.80 11.19
C VAL A 281 0.44 5.28 11.04
N HIS A 282 1.00 4.58 12.03
CA HIS A 282 1.03 3.12 12.07
C HIS A 282 0.23 2.59 13.27
N TYR A 283 -0.35 1.40 13.13
CA TYR A 283 -1.15 0.77 14.17
C TYR A 283 -0.71 -0.66 14.46
N TYR A 284 0.02 -0.84 15.56
CA TYR A 284 0.47 -2.13 16.06
C TYR A 284 0.09 -2.32 17.54
N THR A 285 -1.16 -1.97 17.88
CA THR A 285 -1.66 -2.01 19.25
C THR A 285 -2.77 -3.06 19.42
N PRO A 286 -2.68 -3.90 20.47
CA PRO A 286 -1.62 -3.95 21.50
C PRO A 286 -0.37 -4.69 20.98
N SER A 287 0.80 -4.20 21.34
CA SER A 287 2.08 -4.70 20.82
C SER A 287 2.41 -6.14 21.22
N ASP A 288 1.86 -6.64 22.32
CA ASP A 288 1.98 -8.02 22.76
C ASP A 288 1.26 -9.01 21.82
N PHE A 289 0.26 -8.54 21.07
CA PHE A 289 -0.40 -9.29 19.99
C PHE A 289 0.15 -8.90 18.62
N ALA A 290 0.25 -7.62 18.33
CA ALA A 290 0.51 -7.13 16.98
C ALA A 290 2.01 -7.14 16.59
N ILE A 291 2.94 -7.26 17.55
CA ILE A 291 4.39 -7.27 17.29
C ILE A 291 5.05 -8.55 17.78
N LEU A 292 4.80 -8.97 19.03
CA LEU A 292 5.50 -10.09 19.64
C LEU A 292 5.16 -11.42 18.97
N GLU A 293 6.18 -12.13 18.53
CA GLU A 293 6.11 -13.52 18.10
C GLU A 293 6.41 -14.51 19.25
N GLU A 294 7.20 -14.06 20.21
CA GLU A 294 7.62 -14.81 21.42
C GLU A 294 7.70 -13.86 22.60
N ASP A 295 7.85 -14.41 23.81
CA ASP A 295 8.07 -13.62 25.01
C ASP A 295 9.34 -12.78 24.89
N ALA A 296 9.25 -11.50 25.20
CA ALA A 296 10.35 -10.57 25.24
C ALA A 296 10.57 -10.02 26.68
N SER A 297 11.67 -9.32 26.90
CA SER A 297 11.98 -8.69 28.19
C SER A 297 10.95 -7.67 28.63
N TRP A 298 10.24 -7.05 27.67
CA TRP A 298 9.25 -6.00 27.90
C TRP A 298 7.79 -6.48 27.84
N GLY A 299 7.52 -7.75 27.43
CA GLY A 299 6.15 -8.24 27.31
C GLY A 299 6.04 -9.74 27.11
N LYS A 300 4.86 -10.26 27.36
CA LYS A 300 4.48 -11.64 27.09
C LYS A 300 3.69 -11.72 25.80
N VAL A 301 4.03 -12.69 24.93
CA VAL A 301 3.28 -12.90 23.71
C VAL A 301 1.82 -13.24 24.02
N ARG A 302 0.91 -12.55 23.37
CA ARG A 302 -0.53 -12.78 23.44
C ARG A 302 -0.99 -13.52 22.18
N SER A 303 -1.63 -14.67 22.35
CA SER A 303 -2.07 -15.52 21.22
C SER A 303 -3.44 -15.16 20.67
N THR A 304 -4.29 -14.50 21.44
CA THR A 304 -5.70 -14.19 21.09
C THR A 304 -5.98 -12.70 21.17
N TRP A 305 -6.90 -12.22 20.31
CA TRP A 305 -7.39 -10.86 20.26
C TRP A 305 -8.89 -10.85 19.93
N GLY A 306 -9.59 -9.82 20.34
CA GLY A 306 -11.01 -9.62 19.99
C GLY A 306 -11.94 -9.57 21.20
N THR A 307 -11.40 -9.32 22.41
CA THR A 307 -12.24 -8.99 23.58
C THR A 307 -12.89 -7.61 23.42
N ASP A 308 -13.95 -7.33 24.19
CA ASP A 308 -14.58 -6.00 24.21
C ASP A 308 -13.56 -4.89 24.51
N ALA A 309 -12.59 -5.15 25.38
CA ALA A 309 -11.52 -4.21 25.69
C ALA A 309 -10.60 -3.95 24.50
N ASP A 310 -10.27 -4.96 23.70
CA ASP A 310 -9.47 -4.82 22.48
C ASP A 310 -10.19 -3.96 21.43
N ILE A 311 -11.48 -4.22 21.23
CA ILE A 311 -12.30 -3.46 20.28
C ILE A 311 -12.47 -2.01 20.75
N GLN A 312 -12.66 -1.78 22.05
CA GLN A 312 -12.72 -0.42 22.62
C GLN A 312 -11.39 0.33 22.44
N GLN A 313 -10.26 -0.34 22.67
CA GLN A 313 -8.93 0.25 22.44
C GLN A 313 -8.73 0.63 20.98
N LEU A 314 -9.04 -0.27 20.04
CA LEU A 314 -8.97 0.01 18.61
C LEU A 314 -9.81 1.24 18.23
N ASN A 315 -11.08 1.24 18.63
CA ASN A 315 -11.97 2.36 18.32
C ASN A 315 -11.48 3.67 18.93
N HIS A 316 -10.94 3.65 20.14
CA HIS A 316 -10.37 4.83 20.80
C HIS A 316 -9.27 5.48 19.92
N TYR A 317 -8.33 4.71 19.42
CA TYR A 317 -7.26 5.23 18.54
C TYR A 317 -7.80 5.77 17.22
N MET A 318 -8.76 5.08 16.61
CA MET A 318 -9.38 5.55 15.35
C MET A 318 -10.22 6.82 15.56
N ASP A 319 -10.92 6.95 16.69
CA ASP A 319 -11.65 8.17 17.06
C ASP A 319 -10.72 9.34 17.36
N MET A 320 -9.55 9.10 17.96
CA MET A 320 -8.51 10.11 18.14
C MET A 320 -8.07 10.68 16.79
N LEU A 321 -7.74 9.82 15.83
CA LEU A 321 -7.34 10.24 14.47
C LEU A 321 -8.47 10.97 13.75
N GLN A 322 -9.69 10.47 13.85
CA GLN A 322 -10.85 11.13 13.27
C GLN A 322 -11.00 12.56 13.81
N THR A 323 -10.96 12.73 15.13
CA THR A 323 -11.12 14.04 15.77
C THR A 323 -9.95 14.99 15.52
N ALA A 324 -8.71 14.44 15.53
CA ALA A 324 -7.51 15.26 15.37
C ALA A 324 -7.32 15.75 13.94
N PHE A 325 -7.70 14.94 12.93
CA PHE A 325 -7.37 15.16 11.52
C PHE A 325 -8.58 15.12 10.60
N VAL A 326 -9.29 13.99 10.48
CA VAL A 326 -10.34 13.78 9.47
C VAL A 326 -11.46 14.83 9.58
N ASP A 327 -11.96 15.09 10.80
CA ASP A 327 -13.01 16.09 11.06
C ASP A 327 -12.56 17.53 10.78
N LYS A 328 -11.26 17.74 10.64
CA LYS A 328 -10.64 19.04 10.27
C LYS A 328 -10.26 19.11 8.79
N GLY A 329 -10.62 18.10 8.00
CA GLY A 329 -10.33 18.05 6.57
C GLY A 329 -8.90 17.59 6.23
N VAL A 330 -8.16 17.02 7.17
CA VAL A 330 -6.85 16.40 6.94
C VAL A 330 -7.05 14.87 6.81
N PRO A 331 -6.81 14.29 5.63
CA PRO A 331 -6.96 12.83 5.46
C PRO A 331 -5.88 12.06 6.22
N VAL A 332 -6.21 10.83 6.61
CA VAL A 332 -5.34 9.93 7.34
C VAL A 332 -5.11 8.64 6.54
N ILE A 333 -3.87 8.22 6.44
CA ILE A 333 -3.47 6.91 5.95
C ILE A 333 -2.84 6.14 7.12
N ILE A 334 -3.38 4.96 7.44
CA ILE A 334 -2.71 4.01 8.33
C ILE A 334 -1.68 3.29 7.47
N GLY A 335 -0.46 3.86 7.39
CA GLY A 335 0.59 3.41 6.47
C GLY A 335 1.05 1.98 6.74
N GLU A 336 0.92 1.54 7.99
CA GLU A 336 1.14 0.17 8.38
C GLU A 336 0.18 -0.25 9.51
N TYR A 337 -0.35 -1.45 9.37
CA TYR A 337 -0.98 -2.20 10.45
C TYR A 337 -0.83 -3.69 10.16
N GLY A 338 -0.70 -4.51 11.19
CA GLY A 338 -0.49 -5.93 10.99
C GLY A 338 -0.28 -6.70 12.27
N CYS A 339 -0.12 -7.99 12.15
CA CYS A 339 0.31 -8.85 13.24
C CYS A 339 1.02 -10.11 12.67
N PRO A 340 1.97 -10.71 13.43
CA PRO A 340 2.58 -11.96 13.03
C PRO A 340 1.57 -13.11 13.13
N LYS A 341 1.85 -14.22 12.43
CA LYS A 341 1.07 -15.47 12.56
C LYS A 341 1.64 -16.42 13.62
N LYS A 342 2.94 -16.32 13.89
CA LYS A 342 3.63 -17.20 14.83
C LYS A 342 3.09 -17.02 16.24
N ASN A 343 2.73 -18.13 16.90
CA ASN A 343 2.14 -18.17 18.24
C ASN A 343 0.84 -17.35 18.39
N LYS A 344 0.08 -17.21 17.28
CA LYS A 344 -1.24 -16.57 17.27
C LYS A 344 -2.33 -17.56 16.83
N ASP A 345 -3.50 -17.36 17.39
CA ASP A 345 -4.71 -18.01 16.94
C ASP A 345 -5.15 -17.43 15.58
N ALA A 346 -5.43 -18.28 14.61
CA ALA A 346 -5.71 -17.86 13.24
C ALA A 346 -6.99 -17.02 13.12
N ASP A 347 -8.02 -17.33 13.90
CA ASP A 347 -9.27 -16.56 13.91
C ASP A 347 -9.05 -15.18 14.54
N SER A 348 -8.19 -15.09 15.58
CA SER A 348 -7.79 -13.82 16.18
C SER A 348 -6.96 -12.95 15.24
N VAL A 349 -6.05 -13.55 14.44
CA VAL A 349 -5.31 -12.82 13.38
C VAL A 349 -6.28 -12.25 12.36
N ARG A 350 -7.20 -13.07 11.86
CA ARG A 350 -8.21 -12.65 10.89
C ARG A 350 -9.11 -11.55 11.45
N LEU A 351 -9.55 -11.71 12.69
CA LEU A 351 -10.40 -10.73 13.37
C LEU A 351 -9.66 -9.38 13.55
N PHE A 352 -8.39 -9.42 14.00
CA PHE A 352 -7.58 -8.22 14.17
C PHE A 352 -7.44 -7.45 12.86
N LEU A 353 -6.97 -8.12 11.80
CA LEU A 353 -6.74 -7.49 10.50
C LEU A 353 -8.03 -6.92 9.90
N SER A 354 -9.14 -7.67 9.98
CA SER A 354 -10.45 -7.19 9.52
C SER A 354 -10.96 -6.02 10.34
N SER A 355 -10.84 -6.07 11.68
CA SER A 355 -11.35 -5.02 12.56
C SER A 355 -10.58 -3.70 12.42
N VAL A 356 -9.24 -3.76 12.28
CA VAL A 356 -8.44 -2.55 12.03
C VAL A 356 -8.81 -1.94 10.68
N CYS A 357 -8.90 -2.78 9.64
CA CYS A 357 -9.33 -2.36 8.32
C CYS A 357 -10.72 -1.67 8.36
N GLU A 358 -11.71 -2.30 8.99
CA GLU A 358 -13.06 -1.75 9.10
C GLU A 358 -13.11 -0.46 9.91
N ALA A 359 -12.43 -0.43 11.08
CA ALA A 359 -12.40 0.72 11.95
C ALA A 359 -11.78 1.96 11.29
N ALA A 360 -10.71 1.79 10.51
CA ALA A 360 -10.10 2.86 9.73
C ALA A 360 -10.98 3.27 8.54
N TYR A 361 -11.38 2.29 7.72
CA TYR A 361 -12.08 2.56 6.46
C TYR A 361 -13.46 3.17 6.67
N SER A 362 -14.21 2.74 7.71
CA SER A 362 -15.50 3.35 8.09
C SER A 362 -15.38 4.83 8.49
N ARG A 363 -14.19 5.26 8.94
CA ARG A 363 -13.86 6.66 9.29
C ARG A 363 -13.18 7.42 8.15
N LYS A 364 -13.25 6.92 6.91
CA LYS A 364 -12.69 7.53 5.70
C LYS A 364 -11.16 7.60 5.68
N MET A 365 -10.49 6.72 6.40
CA MET A 365 -9.04 6.55 6.37
C MET A 365 -8.68 5.40 5.42
N CYS A 366 -7.46 5.41 4.86
CA CYS A 366 -6.93 4.32 4.05
C CYS A 366 -6.04 3.42 4.92
N PRO A 367 -6.43 2.17 5.24
CA PRO A 367 -5.59 1.22 5.93
C PRO A 367 -4.70 0.47 4.94
N VAL A 368 -3.38 0.44 5.21
CA VAL A 368 -2.38 -0.27 4.40
C VAL A 368 -1.76 -1.39 5.23
N MET A 369 -2.12 -2.62 4.91
CA MET A 369 -1.67 -3.80 5.65
C MET A 369 -0.17 -4.02 5.47
N TRP A 370 0.58 -4.24 6.56
CA TRP A 370 1.96 -4.67 6.50
C TRP A 370 2.05 -6.13 6.09
N ASP A 371 2.79 -6.40 5.03
CA ASP A 371 3.04 -7.74 4.55
C ASP A 371 4.49 -7.94 4.13
N VAL A 372 5.02 -9.08 4.51
CA VAL A 372 6.33 -9.60 4.09
C VAL A 372 6.17 -11.02 3.59
N THR A 373 7.17 -11.53 2.88
CA THR A 373 7.13 -12.89 2.34
C THR A 373 6.75 -13.93 3.40
N GLY A 374 5.71 -14.70 3.11
CA GLY A 374 5.21 -15.77 3.98
C GLY A 374 4.24 -15.32 5.08
N LEU A 375 3.90 -14.01 5.16
CA LEU A 375 3.00 -13.51 6.20
C LEU A 375 1.52 -13.66 5.80
N HIS A 376 0.94 -12.74 5.04
CA HIS A 376 -0.49 -12.75 4.71
C HIS A 376 -0.75 -12.99 3.23
N TYR A 377 0.19 -12.59 2.37
CA TYR A 377 0.11 -12.77 0.92
C TYR A 377 1.19 -13.73 0.43
N ASP A 378 0.81 -14.72 -0.37
CA ASP A 378 1.74 -15.63 -1.05
C ASP A 378 2.25 -14.98 -2.34
N ARG A 379 3.45 -14.41 -2.26
CA ARG A 379 4.09 -13.74 -3.39
C ARG A 379 4.39 -14.70 -4.55
N SER A 380 4.57 -16.00 -4.27
CA SER A 380 4.84 -17.00 -5.30
C SER A 380 3.59 -17.47 -6.02
N ALA A 381 2.47 -17.59 -5.27
CA ALA A 381 1.17 -17.97 -5.82
C ALA A 381 0.31 -16.77 -6.24
N CYS A 382 0.76 -15.54 -5.97
CA CYS A 382 0.09 -14.28 -6.25
C CYS A 382 -1.35 -14.22 -5.68
N GLN A 383 -1.52 -14.64 -4.42
CA GLN A 383 -2.83 -14.69 -3.76
C GLN A 383 -2.72 -14.57 -2.23
N MET A 384 -3.80 -14.19 -1.58
CA MET A 384 -3.88 -14.22 -0.11
C MET A 384 -3.80 -15.65 0.41
N TYR A 385 -3.06 -15.90 1.51
CA TYR A 385 -3.08 -17.21 2.20
C TYR A 385 -4.44 -17.50 2.83
N ASP A 386 -5.16 -16.48 3.28
CA ASP A 386 -6.47 -16.60 3.94
C ASP A 386 -7.56 -15.96 3.06
N SER A 387 -8.30 -16.80 2.33
CA SER A 387 -9.39 -16.35 1.47
C SER A 387 -10.57 -15.74 2.25
N VAL A 388 -10.78 -16.15 3.51
CA VAL A 388 -11.83 -15.57 4.36
C VAL A 388 -11.45 -14.14 4.77
N LEU A 389 -10.17 -13.88 5.05
CA LEU A 389 -9.67 -12.52 5.29
C LEU A 389 -9.90 -11.64 4.04
N GLN A 390 -9.59 -12.15 2.85
CA GLN A 390 -9.83 -11.45 1.59
C GLN A 390 -11.32 -11.13 1.39
N GLU A 391 -12.21 -12.10 1.64
CA GLU A 391 -13.65 -11.87 1.59
C GLU A 391 -14.13 -10.81 2.59
N ASN A 392 -13.55 -10.79 3.79
CA ASN A 392 -13.85 -9.77 4.80
C ASN A 392 -13.45 -8.38 4.31
N PHE A 393 -12.27 -8.21 3.73
CA PHE A 393 -11.82 -6.96 3.13
C PHE A 393 -12.77 -6.49 2.02
N GLN A 394 -13.18 -7.39 1.14
CA GLN A 394 -14.15 -7.06 0.07
C GLN A 394 -15.51 -6.62 0.64
N LYS A 395 -16.00 -7.28 1.70
CA LYS A 395 -17.25 -6.89 2.37
C LYS A 395 -17.14 -5.52 3.02
N ILE A 396 -16.00 -5.19 3.64
CA ILE A 396 -15.74 -3.86 4.23
C ILE A 396 -15.80 -2.79 3.13
N LEU A 397 -15.10 -3.00 2.01
CA LEU A 397 -15.13 -2.08 0.87
C LEU A 397 -16.56 -1.88 0.37
N GLN A 398 -17.33 -2.93 0.21
CA GLN A 398 -18.73 -2.86 -0.25
C GLN A 398 -19.62 -2.12 0.74
N THR A 399 -19.40 -2.34 2.04
CA THR A 399 -20.26 -1.77 3.11
C THR A 399 -20.05 -0.26 3.25
N TYR A 400 -18.80 0.21 3.17
CA TYR A 400 -18.44 1.60 3.47
C TYR A 400 -18.07 2.42 2.23
N ASN A 401 -18.17 1.86 1.03
CA ASN A 401 -17.98 2.62 -0.18
C ASN A 401 -19.21 3.52 -0.42
N ASP A 402 -19.10 4.80 -0.12
CA ASP A 402 -20.16 5.80 -0.28
C ASP A 402 -20.61 5.96 -1.73
N THR A 403 -19.82 5.46 -2.66
CA THR A 403 -20.12 5.49 -4.09
C THR A 403 -19.94 4.10 -4.67
N LYS A 404 -21.04 3.38 -4.83
CA LYS A 404 -21.01 2.10 -5.58
C LYS A 404 -20.73 2.41 -7.04
N ILE A 405 -19.49 2.18 -7.48
CA ILE A 405 -19.12 2.42 -8.88
C ILE A 405 -20.07 1.64 -9.79
N GLY A 406 -20.61 2.33 -10.77
CA GLY A 406 -21.63 1.80 -11.67
C GLY A 406 -23.06 2.00 -11.23
N ASP A 407 -23.35 2.29 -9.96
CA ASP A 407 -24.70 2.60 -9.45
C ASP A 407 -24.97 4.11 -9.56
N ILE A 408 -25.21 4.55 -10.78
CA ILE A 408 -25.32 5.98 -11.12
C ILE A 408 -26.63 6.58 -10.63
N ASN A 409 -27.69 5.77 -10.61
CA ASN A 409 -29.00 6.20 -10.13
C ASN A 409 -29.13 6.13 -8.59
N GLN A 410 -28.14 5.54 -7.91
CA GLN A 410 -28.05 5.39 -6.45
C GLN A 410 -29.18 4.55 -5.84
N ASP A 411 -29.66 3.53 -6.58
CA ASP A 411 -30.67 2.59 -6.10
C ASP A 411 -30.09 1.34 -5.42
N SER A 412 -28.79 1.34 -5.19
CA SER A 412 -27.97 0.25 -4.62
C SER A 412 -27.78 -0.94 -5.54
N SER A 413 -28.10 -0.82 -6.83
CA SER A 413 -27.94 -1.88 -7.82
C SER A 413 -27.28 -1.36 -9.08
N VAL A 414 -26.32 -2.10 -9.62
CA VAL A 414 -25.68 -1.78 -10.90
C VAL A 414 -26.45 -2.52 -12.00
N THR A 415 -27.21 -1.77 -12.79
CA THR A 415 -28.16 -2.32 -13.76
C THR A 415 -28.09 -1.60 -15.12
N ILE A 416 -28.87 -2.04 -16.08
CA ILE A 416 -29.01 -1.34 -17.38
C ILE A 416 -29.54 0.09 -17.23
N ALA A 417 -30.23 0.41 -16.12
CA ALA A 417 -30.72 1.76 -15.86
C ALA A 417 -29.57 2.75 -15.70
N ASP A 418 -28.48 2.33 -15.09
CA ASP A 418 -27.27 3.14 -14.89
C ASP A 418 -26.55 3.39 -16.23
N VAL A 419 -26.48 2.36 -17.07
CA VAL A 419 -25.93 2.50 -18.43
C VAL A 419 -26.72 3.54 -19.22
N VAL A 420 -28.05 3.51 -19.14
CA VAL A 420 -28.92 4.48 -19.80
C VAL A 420 -28.70 5.88 -19.25
N LEU A 421 -28.56 6.02 -17.93
CA LEU A 421 -28.35 7.31 -17.27
C LEU A 421 -26.99 7.94 -17.69
N LEU A 422 -25.92 7.13 -17.76
CA LEU A 422 -24.63 7.59 -18.25
C LEU A 422 -24.69 8.01 -19.73
N GLN A 423 -25.37 7.22 -20.57
CA GLN A 423 -25.55 7.58 -21.98
C GLN A 423 -26.32 8.89 -22.16
N GLN A 424 -27.38 9.11 -21.39
CA GLN A 424 -28.11 10.38 -21.41
C GLN A 424 -27.24 11.57 -21.01
N HIS A 425 -26.34 11.37 -20.02
CA HIS A 425 -25.39 12.40 -19.64
C HIS A 425 -24.40 12.73 -20.78
N LEU A 426 -23.81 11.71 -21.39
CA LEU A 426 -22.84 11.90 -22.49
C LEU A 426 -23.49 12.53 -23.73
N LEU A 427 -24.78 12.30 -23.95
CA LEU A 427 -25.58 12.94 -25.01
C LEU A 427 -26.08 14.34 -24.61
N GLN A 428 -25.73 14.83 -23.42
CA GLN A 428 -26.16 16.12 -22.86
C GLN A 428 -27.67 16.22 -22.65
N GLU A 429 -28.37 15.09 -22.60
CA GLU A 429 -29.81 15.04 -22.31
C GLU A 429 -30.11 15.16 -20.82
N LYS A 430 -29.16 14.78 -19.97
CA LYS A 430 -29.28 14.82 -18.50
C LYS A 430 -27.94 15.17 -17.85
N SER A 431 -27.99 15.98 -16.79
CA SER A 431 -26.80 16.26 -15.97
C SER A 431 -26.77 15.32 -14.79
N LEU A 432 -25.56 14.83 -14.46
CA LEU A 432 -25.29 14.06 -13.25
C LEU A 432 -24.90 15.00 -12.11
N THR A 433 -25.25 14.64 -10.88
CA THR A 433 -24.67 15.25 -9.67
C THR A 433 -23.23 14.81 -9.52
N ALA A 434 -22.43 15.47 -8.67
CA ALA A 434 -21.04 15.08 -8.43
C ALA A 434 -20.92 13.62 -7.95
N ALA A 435 -21.80 13.15 -7.05
CA ALA A 435 -21.82 11.76 -6.59
C ALA A 435 -22.17 10.78 -7.72
N GLN A 436 -23.14 11.14 -8.58
CA GLN A 436 -23.50 10.33 -9.75
C GLN A 436 -22.38 10.30 -10.80
N ALA A 437 -21.70 11.41 -11.02
CA ALA A 437 -20.56 11.47 -11.93
C ALA A 437 -19.41 10.59 -11.41
N LYS A 438 -19.14 10.59 -10.11
CA LYS A 438 -18.17 9.69 -9.48
C LYS A 438 -18.56 8.22 -9.64
N ALA A 439 -19.84 7.87 -9.44
CA ALA A 439 -20.34 6.51 -9.69
C ALA A 439 -20.26 6.10 -11.17
N ALA A 440 -20.36 7.07 -12.08
CA ALA A 440 -20.33 6.85 -13.53
C ALA A 440 -18.94 6.68 -14.11
N ASP A 441 -17.90 7.14 -13.41
CA ASP A 441 -16.49 6.96 -13.78
C ASP A 441 -16.06 5.51 -13.47
N THR A 442 -16.61 4.58 -14.25
CA THR A 442 -16.36 3.13 -14.12
C THR A 442 -14.99 2.74 -14.68
N TRP A 443 -14.44 3.63 -15.50
CA TRP A 443 -13.09 3.48 -16.08
C TRP A 443 -12.01 4.11 -15.20
N ARG A 444 -12.42 4.90 -14.20
CA ARG A 444 -11.55 5.54 -13.18
C ARG A 444 -10.44 6.44 -13.75
N ASP A 445 -10.70 7.11 -14.88
CA ASP A 445 -9.77 8.06 -15.50
C ASP A 445 -10.14 9.53 -15.22
N GLY A 446 -11.19 9.77 -14.43
CA GLY A 446 -11.70 11.11 -14.10
C GLY A 446 -12.44 11.80 -15.23
N VAL A 447 -12.69 11.13 -16.36
CA VAL A 447 -13.35 11.69 -17.56
C VAL A 447 -14.50 10.81 -18.01
N LEU A 448 -15.73 11.26 -17.87
CA LEU A 448 -16.88 10.51 -18.35
C LEU A 448 -16.94 10.48 -19.87
N ASN A 449 -16.87 9.27 -20.43
CA ASN A 449 -16.85 9.06 -21.88
C ASN A 449 -17.37 7.66 -22.28
N GLY A 450 -17.18 7.26 -23.53
CA GLY A 450 -17.66 5.96 -24.05
C GLY A 450 -16.96 4.74 -23.44
N PHE A 451 -15.82 4.92 -22.81
CA PHE A 451 -15.10 3.83 -22.11
C PHE A 451 -15.85 3.45 -20.85
N ASP A 452 -16.38 4.43 -20.08
CA ASP A 452 -17.22 4.16 -18.90
C ASP A 452 -18.49 3.40 -19.26
N VAL A 453 -19.13 3.76 -20.37
CA VAL A 453 -20.29 3.02 -20.87
C VAL A 453 -19.93 1.57 -21.19
N THR A 454 -18.73 1.34 -21.73
CA THR A 454 -18.26 0.00 -22.11
C THR A 454 -17.97 -0.83 -20.87
N ALA A 455 -17.24 -0.28 -19.89
CA ALA A 455 -16.92 -0.93 -18.62
C ALA A 455 -18.20 -1.24 -17.84
N LEU A 456 -19.12 -0.28 -17.73
CA LEU A 456 -20.39 -0.45 -17.04
C LEU A 456 -21.25 -1.55 -17.68
N ARG A 457 -21.31 -1.61 -19.00
CA ARG A 457 -22.02 -2.70 -19.72
C ARG A 457 -21.44 -4.08 -19.43
N GLN A 458 -20.12 -4.19 -19.36
CA GLN A 458 -19.45 -5.44 -19.00
C GLN A 458 -19.83 -5.86 -17.59
N THR A 459 -19.81 -4.94 -16.64
CA THR A 459 -20.25 -5.18 -15.26
C THR A 459 -21.68 -5.71 -15.20
N VAL A 460 -22.62 -5.05 -15.89
CA VAL A 460 -24.02 -5.47 -15.93
C VAL A 460 -24.20 -6.86 -16.54
N LEU A 461 -23.42 -7.22 -17.56
CA LEU A 461 -23.51 -8.53 -18.22
C LEU A 461 -22.89 -9.68 -17.41
N THR A 462 -22.00 -9.38 -16.46
CA THR A 462 -21.38 -10.42 -15.61
C THR A 462 -22.21 -10.78 -14.39
N PHE A 463 -23.18 -9.94 -14.03
CA PHE A 463 -24.10 -10.18 -12.90
C PHE A 463 -25.49 -10.69 -13.34
N THR A 464 -25.73 -10.87 -14.64
CA THR A 464 -26.91 -11.55 -15.20
C THR A 464 -26.58 -12.97 -15.66
#